data_7a6fbe847d7e65264b7163f201e6c029
#
_entry.id   7a6fbe847d7e65264b7163f201e6c029
#
_cell.length_a   1.000
_cell.length_b   1.000
_cell.length_c   1.000
_cell.angle_alpha   90.00
_cell.angle_beta   90.00
_cell.angle_gamma   90.00
#
_symmetry.space_group_name_H-M   'P 1'
#
loop_
_entity.id
_entity.type
_entity.pdbx_description
1 polymer ?
#
loop_
_entity_poly.entity_id
_entity_poly.type
_entity_poly.pdbx_seq_one_letter_code
_entity_poly.pdbx_strand_id
1 'polypeptide(L)'
;SSTKNADKQRDPEMHQTRKGQQWYFGMKLHIGVDSRSGLAHSAVVTPANVHDKHPIPQLLHGAEQRVYGDSAYASQKDLIQAKAPGAKDFTNQRSRKGGHIDEAVRAKNRTKSRVRARVEHPFRILKCVFGFRKVCYRGIAKNLNRLQVSFALVNLYMKRRTLIRYATA
;
A
#
# COMPACT_ATOMS: atom_id res chain seq x y z
N SER A 1 15.44 8.50 19.49
CA SER A 1 14.88 8.03 18.22
C SER A 1 15.55 8.74 17.07
N SER A 2 15.92 8.01 16.05
CA SER A 2 16.57 8.47 14.82
C SER A 2 15.76 9.46 13.96
N THR A 3 14.65 9.99 14.46
CA THR A 3 13.82 10.99 13.76
C THR A 3 14.26 12.43 14.01
N LYS A 4 15.24 12.64 14.92
CA LYS A 4 15.80 13.97 15.18
C LYS A 4 17.10 14.16 14.39
N ASN A 5 17.32 15.38 13.89
CA ASN A 5 18.58 15.79 13.26
C ASN A 5 19.63 16.19 14.32
N ALA A 6 20.79 16.70 13.86
CA ALA A 6 21.86 17.21 14.75
C ALA A 6 21.33 18.27 15.74
N ASP A 7 20.42 19.12 15.31
CA ASP A 7 19.81 20.18 16.14
C ASP A 7 18.66 19.65 17.01
N LYS A 8 18.53 18.33 17.15
CA LYS A 8 17.48 17.63 17.91
C LYS A 8 16.04 17.92 17.43
N GLN A 9 15.88 18.48 16.24
CA GLN A 9 14.58 18.74 15.63
C GLN A 9 14.06 17.50 14.89
N ARG A 10 12.75 17.27 14.99
CA ARG A 10 12.08 16.20 14.25
C ARG A 10 11.89 16.59 12.78
N ASP A 11 11.74 15.58 11.92
CA ASP A 11 11.40 15.79 10.53
C ASP A 11 10.00 16.41 10.42
N PRO A 12 9.83 17.60 9.78
CA PRO A 12 8.55 18.27 9.67
C PRO A 12 7.54 17.53 8.79
N GLU A 13 8.01 16.65 7.89
CA GLU A 13 7.15 15.82 7.05
C GLU A 13 6.70 14.51 7.72
N MET A 14 7.19 14.24 8.95
CA MET A 14 6.75 13.10 9.75
C MET A 14 5.71 13.56 10.78
N HIS A 15 4.61 12.82 10.88
CA HIS A 15 3.53 13.12 11.83
C HIS A 15 3.19 11.93 12.72
N GLN A 16 2.41 12.22 13.76
CA GLN A 16 1.91 11.21 14.68
C GLN A 16 0.66 10.53 14.10
N THR A 17 0.53 9.25 14.36
CA THR A 17 -0.71 8.48 14.13
C THR A 17 -0.93 7.51 15.26
N ARG A 18 -2.18 7.19 15.55
CA ARG A 18 -2.55 6.24 16.59
C ARG A 18 -3.13 4.97 15.95
N LYS A 19 -2.65 3.81 16.41
CA LYS A 19 -3.22 2.52 16.04
C LYS A 19 -3.57 1.74 17.32
N GLY A 20 -4.84 1.59 17.58
CA GLY A 20 -5.30 1.12 18.88
C GLY A 20 -4.90 2.10 19.97
N GLN A 21 -4.19 1.62 21.00
CA GLN A 21 -3.67 2.47 22.08
C GLN A 21 -2.22 2.94 21.87
N GLN A 22 -1.56 2.50 20.80
CA GLN A 22 -0.16 2.80 20.55
C GLN A 22 -0.01 3.98 19.57
N TRP A 23 0.87 4.92 19.92
CA TRP A 23 1.25 6.05 19.08
C TRP A 23 2.49 5.73 18.25
N TYR A 24 2.46 6.12 17.00
CA TYR A 24 3.56 6.02 16.05
C TYR A 24 3.89 7.39 15.50
N PHE A 25 5.18 7.68 15.30
CA PHE A 25 5.65 8.90 14.64
C PHE A 25 6.42 8.51 13.38
N GLY A 26 6.06 9.07 12.24
CA GLY A 26 6.74 8.76 10.98
C GLY A 26 5.87 8.99 9.75
N MET A 27 5.99 8.09 8.80
CA MET A 27 5.33 8.12 7.50
C MET A 27 4.55 6.83 7.26
N LYS A 28 3.57 6.87 6.37
CA LYS A 28 2.86 5.70 5.84
C LYS A 28 3.33 5.42 4.42
N LEU A 29 3.44 4.15 4.09
CA LEU A 29 3.70 3.66 2.75
C LEU A 29 2.43 3.03 2.19
N HIS A 30 2.03 3.48 1.01
CA HIS A 30 0.93 2.94 0.23
C HIS A 30 1.50 2.37 -1.07
N ILE A 31 1.03 1.20 -1.50
CA ILE A 31 1.47 0.57 -2.74
C ILE A 31 0.30 0.10 -3.59
N GLY A 32 0.43 0.26 -4.89
CA GLY A 32 -0.39 -0.38 -5.90
C GLY A 32 0.28 -1.67 -6.36
N VAL A 33 -0.48 -2.77 -6.38
CA VAL A 33 0.02 -4.10 -6.75
C VAL A 33 -0.90 -4.69 -7.80
N ASP A 34 -0.34 -5.15 -8.89
CA ASP A 34 -1.09 -5.87 -9.90
C ASP A 34 -1.64 -7.19 -9.34
N SER A 35 -2.96 -7.37 -9.49
CA SER A 35 -3.67 -8.50 -8.90
C SER A 35 -3.37 -9.84 -9.58
N ARG A 36 -2.78 -9.87 -10.77
CA ARG A 36 -2.41 -11.10 -11.50
C ARG A 36 -0.98 -11.51 -11.21
N SER A 37 -0.04 -10.59 -11.41
CA SER A 37 1.40 -10.84 -11.25
C SER A 37 1.88 -10.74 -9.80
N GLY A 38 1.18 -9.97 -8.96
CA GLY A 38 1.59 -9.64 -7.60
C GLY A 38 2.71 -8.59 -7.52
N LEU A 39 3.09 -7.97 -8.66
CA LEU A 39 4.17 -6.98 -8.72
C LEU A 39 3.67 -5.60 -8.28
N ALA A 40 4.50 -4.89 -7.55
CA ALA A 40 4.25 -3.51 -7.18
C ALA A 40 4.51 -2.60 -8.40
N HIS A 41 3.51 -1.80 -8.78
CA HIS A 41 3.61 -0.87 -9.91
C HIS A 41 3.66 0.59 -9.47
N SER A 42 3.17 0.91 -8.27
CA SER A 42 3.19 2.26 -7.73
C SER A 42 3.47 2.26 -6.23
N ALA A 43 4.09 3.32 -5.76
CA ALA A 43 4.37 3.55 -4.35
C ALA A 43 4.16 5.03 -4.02
N VAL A 44 3.51 5.31 -2.91
CA VAL A 44 3.28 6.66 -2.39
C VAL A 44 3.62 6.69 -0.91
N VAL A 45 4.36 7.70 -0.49
CA VAL A 45 4.68 7.94 0.92
C VAL A 45 3.91 9.17 1.38
N THR A 46 3.25 9.08 2.52
CA THR A 46 2.52 10.19 3.13
C THR A 46 2.95 10.37 4.58
N PRO A 47 2.76 11.56 5.17
CA PRO A 47 2.80 11.72 6.62
C PRO A 47 1.87 10.73 7.31
N ALA A 48 2.23 10.24 8.50
CA ALA A 48 1.47 9.20 9.16
C ALA A 48 0.03 9.58 9.56
N ASN A 49 -0.28 10.88 9.66
CA ASN A 49 -1.63 11.40 9.96
C ASN A 49 -2.55 11.45 8.74
N VAL A 50 -2.02 11.31 7.52
CA VAL A 50 -2.84 11.29 6.30
C VAL A 50 -3.67 10.02 6.26
N HIS A 51 -4.97 10.16 5.98
CA HIS A 51 -5.88 9.01 5.88
C HIS A 51 -5.61 8.21 4.60
N ASP A 52 -5.68 6.89 4.69
CA ASP A 52 -5.29 5.95 3.63
C ASP A 52 -6.06 6.12 2.30
N LYS A 53 -7.23 6.77 2.34
CA LYS A 53 -8.04 7.07 1.15
C LYS A 53 -7.43 8.12 0.21
N HIS A 54 -6.65 9.06 0.73
CA HIS A 54 -6.14 10.19 -0.06
C HIS A 54 -5.13 9.80 -1.15
N PRO A 55 -4.22 8.83 -0.97
CA PRO A 55 -3.26 8.45 -2.00
C PRO A 55 -3.83 7.58 -3.14
N ILE A 56 -5.11 7.15 -3.10
CA ILE A 56 -5.70 6.31 -4.15
C ILE A 56 -5.45 6.84 -5.56
N PRO A 57 -5.72 8.12 -5.90
CA PRO A 57 -5.53 8.61 -7.27
C PRO A 57 -4.08 8.52 -7.75
N GLN A 58 -3.11 8.53 -6.82
CA GLN A 58 -1.68 8.42 -7.13
C GLN A 58 -1.23 6.96 -7.27
N LEU A 59 -2.00 6.01 -6.74
CA LEU A 59 -1.74 4.57 -6.85
C LEU A 59 -2.31 3.96 -8.13
N LEU A 60 -3.30 4.63 -8.74
CA LEU A 60 -3.95 4.18 -9.98
C LEU A 60 -3.26 4.79 -11.19
N HIS A 61 -3.11 4.00 -12.27
CA HIS A 61 -2.52 4.42 -13.53
C HIS A 61 -3.56 4.68 -14.64
N GLY A 62 -4.85 4.40 -14.38
CA GLY A 62 -5.96 4.72 -15.28
C GLY A 62 -6.42 3.56 -16.18
N ALA A 63 -5.63 2.51 -16.34
CA ALA A 63 -5.96 1.34 -17.17
C ALA A 63 -6.44 0.12 -16.35
N GLU A 64 -6.79 0.32 -15.08
CA GLU A 64 -7.28 -0.73 -14.21
C GLU A 64 -8.66 -1.22 -14.69
N GLN A 65 -8.83 -2.54 -14.70
CA GLN A 65 -10.12 -3.18 -14.90
C GLN A 65 -10.86 -3.45 -13.58
N ARG A 66 -10.11 -3.62 -12.49
CA ARG A 66 -10.63 -3.93 -11.16
C ARG A 66 -9.73 -3.33 -10.08
N VAL A 67 -10.33 -2.65 -9.12
CA VAL A 67 -9.62 -2.08 -7.97
C VAL A 67 -10.06 -2.80 -6.70
N TYR A 68 -9.10 -3.34 -5.96
CA TYR A 68 -9.32 -4.01 -4.68
C TYR A 68 -8.71 -3.18 -3.55
N GLY A 69 -9.44 -2.98 -2.49
CA GLY A 69 -8.99 -2.25 -1.31
C GLY A 69 -9.68 -2.76 -0.04
N ASP A 70 -9.20 -2.32 1.10
CA ASP A 70 -9.90 -2.60 2.36
C ASP A 70 -11.11 -1.67 2.55
N SER A 71 -11.79 -1.80 3.68
CA SER A 71 -12.99 -1.00 3.96
C SER A 71 -12.71 0.49 4.20
N ALA A 72 -11.46 0.90 4.38
CA ALA A 72 -11.10 2.32 4.46
C ALA A 72 -11.26 3.02 3.11
N TYR A 73 -11.26 2.26 2.01
CA TYR A 73 -11.44 2.75 0.65
C TYR A 73 -12.88 2.67 0.13
N ALA A 74 -13.81 2.09 0.90
CA ALA A 74 -15.20 1.84 0.46
C ALA A 74 -15.97 3.10 0.01
N SER A 75 -15.57 4.30 0.46
CA SER A 75 -16.22 5.58 0.11
C SER A 75 -15.53 6.31 -1.05
N GLN A 76 -14.64 5.66 -1.80
CA GLN A 76 -13.80 6.31 -2.80
C GLN A 76 -14.19 5.94 -4.24
N LYS A 77 -15.41 5.45 -4.45
CA LYS A 77 -15.88 5.03 -5.78
C LYS A 77 -15.73 6.14 -6.82
N ASP A 78 -16.07 7.38 -6.49
CA ASP A 78 -16.00 8.51 -7.40
C ASP A 78 -14.55 8.84 -7.80
N LEU A 79 -13.61 8.77 -6.85
CA LEU A 79 -12.18 8.98 -7.12
C LEU A 79 -11.61 7.84 -7.99
N ILE A 80 -12.01 6.59 -7.74
CA ILE A 80 -11.61 5.45 -8.57
C ILE A 80 -12.18 5.63 -9.97
N GLN A 81 -13.45 5.99 -10.10
CA GLN A 81 -14.10 6.20 -11.39
C GLN A 81 -13.48 7.37 -12.16
N ALA A 82 -13.16 8.48 -11.49
CA ALA A 82 -12.52 9.63 -12.11
C ALA A 82 -11.12 9.30 -12.64
N LYS A 83 -10.33 8.50 -11.90
CA LYS A 83 -8.95 8.15 -12.28
C LYS A 83 -8.87 6.95 -13.23
N ALA A 84 -9.76 5.98 -13.08
CA ALA A 84 -9.84 4.76 -13.86
C ALA A 84 -11.30 4.48 -14.27
N PRO A 85 -11.83 5.16 -15.31
CA PRO A 85 -13.26 5.13 -15.67
C PRO A 85 -13.78 3.73 -16.04
N GLY A 86 -12.91 2.84 -16.55
CA GLY A 86 -13.24 1.44 -16.89
C GLY A 86 -13.15 0.47 -15.71
N ALA A 87 -12.69 0.91 -14.55
CA ALA A 87 -12.45 0.02 -13.43
C ALA A 87 -13.71 -0.32 -12.64
N LYS A 88 -13.91 -1.61 -12.35
CA LYS A 88 -14.91 -2.06 -11.39
C LYS A 88 -14.35 -1.97 -9.98
N ASP A 89 -15.11 -1.32 -9.08
CA ASP A 89 -14.76 -1.19 -7.67
C ASP A 89 -15.07 -2.49 -6.91
N PHE A 90 -14.02 -3.15 -6.42
CA PHE A 90 -14.06 -4.33 -5.56
C PHE A 90 -13.53 -4.04 -4.15
N THR A 91 -13.53 -2.79 -3.71
CA THR A 91 -13.17 -2.47 -2.31
C THR A 91 -14.11 -3.18 -1.33
N ASN A 92 -13.57 -3.55 -0.18
CA ASN A 92 -14.36 -4.18 0.88
C ASN A 92 -15.35 -3.17 1.46
N GLN A 93 -16.57 -3.59 1.70
CA GLN A 93 -17.59 -2.78 2.36
C GLN A 93 -17.63 -3.08 3.87
N ARG A 94 -18.12 -2.13 4.66
CA ARG A 94 -18.33 -2.38 6.09
C ARG A 94 -19.47 -3.38 6.27
N SER A 95 -19.15 -4.56 6.81
CA SER A 95 -20.13 -5.62 7.09
C SER A 95 -20.86 -5.45 8.43
N ARG A 96 -20.38 -4.56 9.31
CA ARG A 96 -21.01 -4.30 10.60
C ARG A 96 -21.69 -2.94 10.58
N LYS A 97 -22.99 -2.92 10.82
CA LYS A 97 -23.82 -1.71 10.88
C LYS A 97 -24.81 -1.86 12.05
N GLY A 98 -24.82 -0.90 12.98
CA GLY A 98 -25.75 -0.91 14.13
C GLY A 98 -25.67 -2.16 15.02
N GLY A 99 -24.47 -2.75 15.20
CA GLY A 99 -24.31 -3.97 16.00
C GLY A 99 -24.53 -5.28 15.23
N HIS A 100 -25.26 -5.27 14.12
CA HIS A 100 -25.52 -6.44 13.28
C HIS A 100 -24.43 -6.64 12.23
N ILE A 101 -24.13 -7.93 11.92
CA ILE A 101 -23.21 -8.33 10.87
C ILE A 101 -24.03 -8.79 9.66
N ASP A 102 -23.82 -8.15 8.53
CA ASP A 102 -24.35 -8.60 7.24
C ASP A 102 -23.46 -9.72 6.70
N GLU A 103 -23.92 -10.95 6.82
CA GLU A 103 -23.18 -12.14 6.40
C GLU A 103 -22.99 -12.22 4.89
N ALA A 104 -23.92 -11.68 4.08
CA ALA A 104 -23.77 -11.63 2.63
C ALA A 104 -22.64 -10.68 2.21
N VAL A 105 -22.57 -9.51 2.85
CA VAL A 105 -21.45 -8.56 2.65
C VAL A 105 -20.14 -9.17 3.15
N ARG A 106 -20.15 -9.86 4.28
CA ARG A 106 -18.99 -10.55 4.84
C ARG A 106 -18.45 -11.64 3.91
N ALA A 107 -19.32 -12.46 3.32
CA ALA A 107 -18.94 -13.49 2.35
C ALA A 107 -18.31 -12.87 1.08
N LYS A 108 -18.92 -11.81 0.52
CA LYS A 108 -18.36 -11.05 -0.61
C LYS A 108 -16.99 -10.46 -0.27
N ASN A 109 -16.83 -9.87 0.91
CA ASN A 109 -15.57 -9.31 1.37
C ASN A 109 -14.48 -10.38 1.50
N ARG A 110 -14.82 -11.60 1.96
CA ARG A 110 -13.87 -12.73 2.05
C ARG A 110 -13.26 -13.08 0.69
N THR A 111 -14.05 -13.10 -0.37
CA THR A 111 -13.58 -13.35 -1.73
C THR A 111 -12.68 -12.23 -2.23
N LYS A 112 -13.07 -10.97 -2.02
CA LYS A 112 -12.26 -9.80 -2.39
C LYS A 112 -10.95 -9.76 -1.63
N SER A 113 -10.96 -10.08 -0.34
CA SER A 113 -9.77 -10.09 0.53
C SER A 113 -8.72 -11.11 0.10
N ARG A 114 -9.12 -12.25 -0.50
CA ARG A 114 -8.16 -13.21 -1.08
C ARG A 114 -7.32 -12.60 -2.19
N VAL A 115 -7.92 -11.78 -3.05
CA VAL A 115 -7.19 -11.07 -4.10
C VAL A 115 -6.32 -9.97 -3.50
N ARG A 116 -6.88 -9.18 -2.56
CA ARG A 116 -6.17 -8.12 -1.85
C ARG A 116 -4.92 -8.62 -1.10
N ALA A 117 -4.98 -9.84 -0.58
CA ALA A 117 -3.85 -10.42 0.17
C ALA A 117 -2.55 -10.49 -0.66
N ARG A 118 -2.61 -10.40 -1.99
CA ARG A 118 -1.42 -10.35 -2.84
C ARG A 118 -0.52 -9.14 -2.54
N VAL A 119 -1.08 -8.05 -2.04
CA VAL A 119 -0.33 -6.85 -1.63
C VAL A 119 0.64 -7.13 -0.48
N GLU A 120 0.38 -8.16 0.31
CA GLU A 120 1.22 -8.55 1.45
C GLU A 120 2.57 -9.17 0.99
N HIS A 121 2.62 -9.76 -0.22
CA HIS A 121 3.84 -10.38 -0.73
C HIS A 121 5.00 -9.40 -0.93
N PRO A 122 4.84 -8.29 -1.68
CA PRO A 122 5.88 -7.26 -1.78
C PRO A 122 6.30 -6.70 -0.43
N PHE A 123 5.36 -6.46 0.47
CA PHE A 123 5.69 -5.99 1.83
C PHE A 123 6.50 -7.00 2.62
N ARG A 124 6.15 -8.28 2.55
CA ARG A 124 6.90 -9.34 3.22
C ARG A 124 8.35 -9.41 2.71
N ILE A 125 8.56 -9.36 1.40
CA ILE A 125 9.89 -9.39 0.82
C ILE A 125 10.67 -8.13 1.22
N LEU A 126 10.06 -6.97 1.13
CA LEU A 126 10.67 -5.71 1.55
C LEU A 126 11.16 -5.75 3.00
N LYS A 127 10.33 -6.28 3.90
CA LYS A 127 10.65 -6.33 5.34
C LYS A 127 11.56 -7.49 5.72
N CYS A 128 11.31 -8.69 5.20
CA CYS A 128 11.97 -9.91 5.67
C CYS A 128 13.23 -10.24 4.86
N VAL A 129 13.28 -9.92 3.56
CA VAL A 129 14.43 -10.21 2.70
C VAL A 129 15.34 -8.99 2.60
N PHE A 130 14.78 -7.80 2.34
CA PHE A 130 15.57 -6.57 2.21
C PHE A 130 15.76 -5.82 3.53
N GLY A 131 15.22 -6.30 4.64
CA GLY A 131 15.46 -5.75 5.97
C GLY A 131 14.92 -4.33 6.18
N PHE A 132 13.91 -3.90 5.41
CA PHE A 132 13.33 -2.57 5.56
C PHE A 132 12.47 -2.50 6.83
N ARG A 133 13.07 -2.09 7.93
CA ARG A 133 12.41 -2.02 9.25
C ARG A 133 11.89 -0.64 9.60
N LYS A 134 12.58 0.41 9.16
CA LYS A 134 12.26 1.81 9.47
C LYS A 134 12.76 2.76 8.39
N VAL A 135 12.23 3.97 8.37
CA VAL A 135 12.75 5.07 7.55
C VAL A 135 14.17 5.42 7.99
N CYS A 136 15.04 5.69 7.01
CA CYS A 136 16.46 6.02 7.25
C CYS A 136 16.77 7.45 6.83
N TYR A 137 15.98 8.03 5.98
CA TYR A 137 16.21 9.38 5.46
C TYR A 137 15.22 10.37 6.04
N ARG A 138 15.60 11.64 6.00
CA ARG A 138 14.75 12.76 6.33
C ARG A 138 14.01 13.23 5.08
N GLY A 139 12.73 13.53 5.20
CA GLY A 139 11.86 13.98 4.12
C GLY A 139 11.20 12.86 3.31
N ILE A 140 10.01 13.15 2.78
CA ILE A 140 9.19 12.21 2.00
C ILE A 140 9.91 11.81 0.71
N ALA A 141 10.46 12.78 -0.03
CA ALA A 141 11.07 12.54 -1.33
C ALA A 141 12.21 11.51 -1.27
N LYS A 142 13.13 11.63 -0.33
CA LYS A 142 14.27 10.69 -0.17
C LYS A 142 13.80 9.30 0.24
N ASN A 143 12.79 9.21 1.11
CA ASN A 143 12.22 7.93 1.51
C ASN A 143 11.43 7.28 0.37
N LEU A 144 10.69 8.06 -0.43
CA LEU A 144 9.99 7.56 -1.62
C LEU A 144 10.97 7.01 -2.65
N ASN A 145 12.04 7.75 -2.99
CA ASN A 145 13.06 7.28 -3.96
C ASN A 145 13.68 5.96 -3.50
N ARG A 146 14.05 5.84 -2.22
CA ARG A 146 14.55 4.58 -1.68
C ARG A 146 13.54 3.44 -1.83
N LEU A 147 12.27 3.71 -1.55
CA LEU A 147 11.21 2.70 -1.65
C LEU A 147 10.95 2.30 -3.10
N GLN A 148 10.99 3.22 -4.05
CA GLN A 148 10.85 2.90 -5.48
C GLN A 148 11.95 1.95 -5.95
N VAL A 149 13.22 2.24 -5.62
CA VAL A 149 14.34 1.33 -5.91
C VAL A 149 14.15 -0.02 -5.21
N SER A 150 13.75 0.00 -3.93
CA SER A 150 13.50 -1.24 -3.18
C SER A 150 12.39 -2.08 -3.81
N PHE A 151 11.29 -1.48 -4.29
CA PHE A 151 10.22 -2.22 -4.97
C PHE A 151 10.62 -2.73 -6.36
N ALA A 152 11.47 -2.01 -7.09
CA ALA A 152 12.06 -2.54 -8.32
C ALA A 152 12.84 -3.84 -8.03
N LEU A 153 13.68 -3.83 -7.01
CA LEU A 153 14.43 -5.02 -6.57
C LEU A 153 13.51 -6.12 -6.02
N VAL A 154 12.46 -5.77 -5.28
CA VAL A 154 11.43 -6.72 -4.81
C VAL A 154 10.77 -7.41 -6.01
N ASN A 155 10.39 -6.66 -7.04
CA ASN A 155 9.79 -7.20 -8.25
C ASN A 155 10.73 -8.16 -8.99
N LEU A 156 12.01 -7.79 -9.15
CA LEU A 156 13.04 -8.67 -9.70
C LEU A 156 13.21 -9.95 -8.88
N TYR A 157 13.27 -9.82 -7.56
CA TYR A 157 13.35 -10.96 -6.65
C TYR A 157 12.15 -11.89 -6.78
N MET A 158 10.94 -11.35 -6.89
CA MET A 158 9.71 -12.14 -7.08
C MET A 158 9.72 -12.90 -8.40
N LYS A 159 10.27 -12.33 -9.46
CA LYS A 159 10.35 -12.92 -10.81
C LYS A 159 11.66 -13.64 -11.09
N ARG A 160 12.61 -13.71 -10.17
CA ARG A 160 13.96 -14.24 -10.37
C ARG A 160 14.00 -15.62 -11.05
N ARG A 161 13.12 -16.55 -10.65
CA ARG A 161 13.07 -17.89 -11.25
C ARG A 161 12.66 -17.87 -12.72
N THR A 162 11.71 -17.01 -13.06
CA THR A 162 11.26 -16.81 -14.45
C THR A 162 12.36 -16.16 -15.28
N LEU A 163 13.00 -15.12 -14.75
CA LEU A 163 14.09 -14.41 -15.43
C LEU A 163 15.30 -15.31 -15.68
N ILE A 164 15.69 -16.14 -14.70
CA ILE A 164 16.79 -17.11 -14.87
C ILE A 164 16.46 -18.10 -16.00
N ARG A 165 15.23 -18.63 -16.05
CA ARG A 165 14.83 -19.56 -17.13
C ARG A 165 14.96 -18.94 -18.52
N TYR A 166 14.58 -17.65 -18.67
CA TYR A 166 14.74 -16.95 -19.96
C TYR A 166 16.19 -16.65 -20.31
N ALA A 167 17.06 -16.48 -19.31
CA ALA A 167 18.47 -16.22 -19.54
C ALA A 167 19.27 -17.49 -19.86
N THR A 168 18.71 -18.68 -19.58
CA THR A 168 19.35 -19.99 -19.81
C THR A 168 18.71 -20.79 -20.94
N ALA A 169 17.72 -20.23 -21.63
CA ALA A 169 17.08 -20.81 -22.82
C ALA A 169 17.66 -20.21 -24.10
#